data_3974b957308d37f2d188e0e40d7fedd9
#
_entry.id   3974b957308d37f2d188e0e40d7fedd9
#
_cell.length_a   1.000
_cell.length_b   1.000
_cell.length_c   1.000
_cell.angle_alpha   90.00
_cell.angle_beta   90.00
_cell.angle_gamma   90.00
#
_symmetry.space_group_name_H-M   'P 1'
#
loop_
_entity.id
_entity.type
_entity.pdbx_description
1 polymer ?
#
loop_
_entity_poly.entity_id
_entity_poly.type
_entity_poly.pdbx_seq_one_letter_code
_entity_poly.pdbx_strand_id
1 'polypeptide(L)' 'MANWSMEEALRMALRLEDENFVEYEKCAAEATNPGVKSMFLFLANEERNHLKLIREKMVQFNVTP' A
#
# COMPACT_ATOMS: atom_id res chain seq x y z
N MET A 1 -20.85 -15.10 0.27
CA MET A 1 -19.39 -15.05 0.28
C MET A 1 -18.89 -14.77 -1.13
N ALA A 2 -18.01 -13.81 -1.29
CA ALA A 2 -17.48 -13.48 -2.61
C ALA A 2 -16.43 -14.52 -3.04
N ASN A 3 -16.50 -14.95 -4.28
CA ASN A 3 -15.48 -15.80 -4.88
C ASN A 3 -14.49 -14.92 -5.63
N TRP A 4 -13.36 -14.68 -5.01
CA TRP A 4 -12.32 -13.83 -5.57
C TRP A 4 -11.42 -14.63 -6.51
N SER A 5 -11.15 -14.09 -7.70
CA SER A 5 -10.05 -14.59 -8.51
C SER A 5 -8.74 -14.03 -7.95
N MET A 6 -7.63 -14.66 -8.29
CA MET A 6 -6.30 -14.13 -7.90
C MET A 6 -6.09 -12.72 -8.46
N GLU A 7 -6.50 -12.51 -9.70
CA GLU A 7 -6.41 -11.21 -10.36
C GLU A 7 -7.19 -10.13 -9.60
N GLU A 8 -8.45 -10.42 -9.25
CA GLU A 8 -9.28 -9.49 -8.51
C GLU A 8 -8.69 -9.18 -7.13
N ALA A 9 -8.22 -10.21 -6.44
CA ALA A 9 -7.63 -10.07 -5.11
C ALA A 9 -6.37 -9.21 -5.14
N LEU A 10 -5.48 -9.45 -6.09
CA LEU A 10 -4.24 -8.69 -6.20
C LEU A 10 -4.47 -7.24 -6.58
N ARG A 11 -5.40 -6.97 -7.50
CA ARG A 11 -5.75 -5.59 -7.87
C ARG A 11 -6.39 -4.83 -6.73
N MET A 12 -7.26 -5.50 -5.96
CA MET A 12 -7.85 -4.88 -4.77
C MET A 12 -6.77 -4.56 -3.73
N ALA A 13 -5.87 -5.51 -3.46
CA ALA A 13 -4.80 -5.31 -2.50
C ALA A 13 -3.89 -4.15 -2.93
N LEU A 14 -3.54 -4.09 -4.22
CA LEU A 14 -2.72 -3.02 -4.76
C LEU A 14 -3.37 -1.65 -4.52
N ARG A 15 -4.66 -1.54 -4.83
CA ARG A 15 -5.40 -0.30 -4.66
C ARG A 15 -5.44 0.16 -3.20
N LEU A 16 -5.78 -0.75 -2.28
CA LEU A 16 -5.88 -0.42 -0.86
C LEU A 16 -4.53 -0.01 -0.27
N GLU A 17 -3.47 -0.72 -0.61
CA GLU A 17 -2.13 -0.40 -0.11
C GLU A 17 -1.63 0.92 -0.70
N ASP A 18 -1.94 1.20 -1.96
CA ASP A 18 -1.58 2.46 -2.61
C ASP A 18 -2.32 3.64 -1.96
N GLU A 19 -3.61 3.50 -1.70
CA GLU A 19 -4.40 4.51 -1.01
C GLU A 19 -3.85 4.79 0.39
N ASN A 20 -3.49 3.74 1.12
CA ASN A 20 -2.89 3.88 2.46
C ASN A 20 -1.56 4.59 2.39
N PHE A 21 -0.72 4.25 1.42
CA PHE A 21 0.58 4.89 1.24
C PHE A 21 0.43 6.40 1.02
N VAL A 22 -0.44 6.78 0.10
CA VAL A 22 -0.69 8.20 -0.21
C VAL A 22 -1.22 8.94 1.02
N GLU A 23 -2.12 8.33 1.77
CA GLU A 23 -2.70 8.93 2.98
C GLU A 23 -1.64 9.13 4.06
N TYR A 24 -0.77 8.16 4.30
CA TYR A 24 0.29 8.28 5.29
C TYR A 24 1.31 9.34 4.89
N GLU A 25 1.66 9.45 3.61
CA GLU A 25 2.54 10.52 3.14
C GLU A 25 1.93 11.89 3.36
N LYS A 26 0.65 12.03 3.08
CA LYS A 26 -0.09 13.27 3.31
C LYS A 26 -0.09 13.64 4.79
N CYS A 27 -0.40 12.68 5.66
CA CYS A 27 -0.40 12.90 7.09
C CYS A 27 0.98 13.30 7.60
N ALA A 28 2.03 12.68 7.08
CA ALA A 28 3.40 13.03 7.44
C ALA A 28 3.74 14.48 7.05
N ALA A 29 3.30 14.90 5.85
CA ALA A 29 3.54 16.26 5.35
C ALA A 29 2.80 17.31 6.21
N GLU A 30 1.63 16.97 6.71
CA GLU A 30 0.81 17.87 7.51
C GLU A 30 1.16 17.88 9.00
N ALA A 31 1.86 16.87 9.49
CA ALA A 31 2.19 16.73 10.91
C ALA A 31 3.18 17.81 11.35
N THR A 32 2.86 18.51 12.44
CA THR A 32 3.72 19.51 13.03
C THR A 32 4.59 18.95 14.15
N ASN A 33 4.12 17.88 14.81
CA ASN A 33 4.88 17.20 15.85
C ASN A 33 5.90 16.25 15.21
N PRO A 34 7.21 16.40 15.52
CA PRO A 34 8.24 15.55 14.89
C PRO A 34 8.05 14.06 15.13
N GLY A 35 7.60 13.65 16.31
CA GLY A 35 7.35 12.24 16.62
C GLY A 35 6.21 11.68 15.81
N VAL A 36 5.13 12.44 15.67
CA VAL A 36 3.97 12.04 14.85
C VAL A 36 4.38 11.96 13.37
N LYS A 37 5.14 12.93 12.89
CA LYS A 37 5.67 12.92 11.51
C LYS A 37 6.49 11.65 11.26
N SER A 38 7.40 11.33 12.17
CA SER A 38 8.23 10.13 12.06
C SER A 38 7.40 8.86 12.01
N MET A 39 6.33 8.80 12.82
CA MET A 39 5.42 7.65 12.81
C MET A 39 4.73 7.49 11.45
N PHE A 40 4.22 8.58 10.87
CA PHE A 40 3.58 8.50 9.57
C PHE A 40 4.56 8.14 8.45
N LEU A 41 5.81 8.62 8.52
CA LEU A 41 6.85 8.23 7.56
C LEU A 41 7.18 6.74 7.68
N PHE A 42 7.22 6.22 8.90
CA PHE A 42 7.41 4.80 9.14
C PHE A 42 6.27 3.98 8.52
N LEU A 43 5.02 4.39 8.75
CA LEU A 43 3.85 3.70 8.19
C LEU A 43 3.85 3.76 6.66
N ALA A 44 4.19 4.90 6.08
CA ALA A 44 4.29 5.03 4.64
C ALA A 44 5.35 4.08 4.07
N ASN A 45 6.49 3.95 4.74
CA ASN A 45 7.55 3.03 4.30
C ASN A 45 7.09 1.57 4.36
N GLU A 46 6.34 1.20 5.39
CA GLU A 46 5.76 -0.15 5.50
C GLU A 46 4.80 -0.43 4.34
N GLU A 47 3.96 0.54 3.98
CA GLU A 47 3.04 0.39 2.84
C GLU A 47 3.80 0.29 1.51
N ARG A 48 4.92 1.00 1.37
CA ARG A 48 5.78 0.89 0.18
C ARG A 48 6.31 -0.54 0.04
N ASN A 49 6.72 -1.16 1.15
CA ASN A 49 7.19 -2.54 1.15
C ASN A 49 6.07 -3.51 0.78
N HIS A 50 4.85 -3.29 1.29
CA HIS A 50 3.68 -4.10 0.91
C HIS A 50 3.38 -3.99 -0.59
N LEU A 51 3.43 -2.77 -1.14
CA LEU A 51 3.23 -2.55 -2.58
C LEU A 51 4.24 -3.33 -3.42
N LYS A 52 5.49 -3.35 -2.98
CA LYS A 52 6.54 -4.12 -3.66
C LYS A 52 6.21 -5.61 -3.69
N LEU A 53 5.79 -6.15 -2.54
CA LEU A 53 5.43 -7.57 -2.42
C LEU A 53 4.22 -7.92 -3.28
N ILE A 54 3.21 -7.05 -3.31
CA ILE A 54 2.01 -7.25 -4.13
C ILE A 54 2.39 -7.25 -5.61
N ARG A 55 3.23 -6.30 -6.06
CA ARG A 55 3.68 -6.23 -7.45
C ARG A 55 4.48 -7.48 -7.85
N GLU A 56 5.29 -8.00 -6.95
CA GLU A 56 6.02 -9.25 -7.18
C GLU A 56 5.05 -10.42 -7.41
N LYS A 57 3.99 -10.50 -6.58
CA LYS A 57 2.96 -11.52 -6.76
C LYS A 57 2.20 -11.34 -8.08
N MET A 58 1.93 -10.10 -8.46
CA MET A 58 1.27 -9.83 -9.74
C MET A 58 2.10 -10.33 -10.92
N VAL A 59 3.41 -10.12 -10.88
CA VAL A 59 4.31 -10.67 -11.90
C VAL A 59 4.25 -12.19 -11.89
N GLN A 60 4.30 -12.80 -10.71
CA GLN A 60 4.26 -14.25 -10.55
C GLN A 60 3.00 -14.88 -11.17
N PHE A 61 1.86 -14.21 -11.03
CA PHE A 61 0.56 -14.69 -11.52
C PHE A 61 0.12 -14.06 -12.84
N ASN A 62 1.01 -13.33 -13.53
CA ASN A 62 0.72 -12.65 -14.79
C ASN A 62 -0.49 -11.71 -14.72
N VAL A 63 -0.60 -10.98 -13.62
CA VAL A 63 -1.65 -9.98 -13.43
C VAL A 63 -1.07 -8.59 -13.70
N THR A 64 -1.71 -7.86 -14.62
CA THR A 64 -1.32 -6.47 -14.90
C THR A 64 -2.04 -5.54 -13.92
N PRO A 65 -1.37 -4.46 -13.49
CA PRO A 65 -1.97 -3.47 -12.58
C PRO A 65 -3.21 -2.78 -13.15
#